data_ea363bc7ef5cabe6a1d07d4363541efc
#
_entry.id   ea363bc7ef5cabe6a1d07d4363541efc
#
_cell.length_a   1.000
_cell.length_b   1.000
_cell.length_c   1.000
_cell.angle_alpha   90.00
_cell.angle_beta   90.00
_cell.angle_gamma   90.00
#
_symmetry.space_group_name_H-M   'P 1'
#
loop_
_entity.id
_entity.type
_entity.pdbx_description
1 polymer ?
#
loop_
_entity_poly.entity_id
_entity_poly.type
_entity_poly.pdbx_seq_one_letter_code
_entity_poly.pdbx_strand_id
1 'polypeptide(L)'
;YPMCWTFHVDGFFGSTPEMLIRLERGLVTSRVLAGTIRRTGDDAHDLALAGSLARSSKDLEEHEYAVRSVADALAPHCTSMNVPESPFVLHLPNVMHLATAVTGVIRDHASALTLVASLHPSAAVGGTPTADAVALINEIELLDRGRYAGPVGWIGASGDGEWGIGLRSAQVEDGGTRVRLFAGCGIVADSVPADELAESNAKLIPVRDSLTPR
;
A
#
# COMPACT_ATOMS: atom_id res chain seq x y z
N TYR A 1 5.60 -11.67 -10.56
CA TYR A 1 4.88 -10.44 -10.19
C TYR A 1 5.75 -9.21 -10.51
N PRO A 2 5.82 -8.75 -11.79
CA PRO A 2 6.77 -7.69 -12.19
C PRO A 2 6.49 -6.31 -11.56
N MET A 3 5.34 -6.15 -10.91
CA MET A 3 4.93 -4.90 -10.26
C MET A 3 5.07 -4.93 -8.74
N CYS A 4 5.74 -5.94 -8.20
CA CYS A 4 5.93 -6.09 -6.76
C CYS A 4 7.41 -6.01 -6.38
N TRP A 5 7.68 -5.45 -5.20
CA TRP A 5 9.01 -5.41 -4.57
C TRP A 5 9.09 -6.51 -3.51
N THR A 6 10.03 -7.44 -3.69
CA THR A 6 10.30 -8.48 -2.70
C THR A 6 11.35 -7.98 -1.71
N PHE A 7 11.10 -8.19 -0.43
CA PHE A 7 11.96 -7.74 0.65
C PHE A 7 12.12 -8.80 1.75
N HIS A 8 13.22 -8.69 2.48
CA HIS A 8 13.48 -9.45 3.70
C HIS A 8 14.34 -8.62 4.66
N VAL A 9 13.88 -8.45 5.92
CA VAL A 9 14.60 -7.75 6.98
C VAL A 9 14.33 -8.45 8.32
N ASP A 10 15.34 -9.08 8.92
CA ASP A 10 15.25 -9.73 10.25
C ASP A 10 14.03 -10.66 10.39
N GLY A 11 13.83 -11.56 9.44
CA GLY A 11 12.71 -12.50 9.43
C GLY A 11 11.36 -11.90 9.02
N PHE A 12 11.26 -10.59 8.83
CA PHE A 12 10.10 -9.97 8.18
C PHE A 12 10.31 -10.00 6.66
N PHE A 13 9.38 -10.58 5.92
CA PHE A 13 9.50 -10.74 4.48
C PHE A 13 8.16 -10.59 3.79
N GLY A 14 8.21 -10.29 2.49
CA GLY A 14 7.01 -10.12 1.69
C GLY A 14 7.29 -9.72 0.25
N SER A 15 6.20 -9.51 -0.50
CA SER A 15 6.24 -8.97 -1.86
C SER A 15 5.12 -7.96 -2.04
N THR A 16 5.47 -6.68 -1.88
CA THR A 16 4.51 -5.58 -1.87
C THR A 16 4.30 -4.99 -3.27
N PRO A 17 3.06 -4.73 -3.70
CA PRO A 17 2.78 -3.97 -4.91
C PRO A 17 2.79 -2.45 -4.68
N GLU A 18 2.83 -1.99 -3.42
CA GLU A 18 2.65 -0.58 -3.07
C GLU A 18 3.99 0.12 -2.91
N MET A 19 4.29 1.01 -3.86
CA MET A 19 5.45 1.88 -3.79
C MET A 19 5.08 3.16 -3.05
N LEU A 20 5.63 3.30 -1.82
CA LEU A 20 5.46 4.51 -1.03
C LEU A 20 6.10 5.72 -1.72
N ILE A 21 7.37 5.59 -2.12
CA ILE A 21 8.11 6.65 -2.80
C ILE A 21 9.30 6.09 -3.58
N ARG A 22 9.55 6.67 -4.74
CA ARG A 22 10.83 6.63 -5.47
C ARG A 22 11.31 8.04 -5.69
N LEU A 23 12.55 8.32 -5.31
CA LEU A 23 13.29 9.52 -5.69
C LEU A 23 14.43 9.11 -6.60
N GLU A 24 14.44 9.61 -7.82
CA GLU A 24 15.48 9.36 -8.80
C GLU A 24 15.80 10.66 -9.55
N ARG A 25 17.02 11.18 -9.36
CA ARG A 25 17.52 12.41 -10.04
C ARG A 25 16.55 13.58 -9.96
N GLY A 26 15.96 13.80 -8.79
CA GLY A 26 15.02 14.88 -8.54
C GLY A 26 13.59 14.62 -8.97
N LEU A 27 13.30 13.46 -9.61
CA LEU A 27 11.94 13.03 -9.90
C LEU A 27 11.41 12.20 -8.73
N VAL A 28 10.30 12.64 -8.17
CA VAL A 28 9.55 11.96 -7.12
C VAL A 28 8.40 11.20 -7.77
N THR A 29 8.21 9.94 -7.38
CA THR A 29 7.07 9.12 -7.80
C THR A 29 6.54 8.34 -6.60
N SER A 30 5.23 8.39 -6.37
CA SER A 30 4.51 7.54 -5.41
C SER A 30 3.39 6.80 -6.13
N ARG A 31 3.13 5.54 -5.77
CA ARG A 31 2.00 4.78 -6.30
C ARG A 31 1.08 4.40 -5.16
N VAL A 32 -0.09 5.02 -5.15
CA VAL A 32 -1.15 4.75 -4.18
C VAL A 32 -2.02 3.61 -4.70
N LEU A 33 -2.29 2.64 -3.84
CA LEU A 33 -3.23 1.54 -4.09
C LEU A 33 -4.26 1.51 -2.96
N ALA A 34 -5.54 1.70 -3.29
CA ALA A 34 -6.66 1.53 -2.37
C ALA A 34 -7.91 1.13 -3.17
N GLY A 35 -8.86 0.46 -2.54
CA GLY A 35 -9.95 -0.20 -3.24
C GLY A 35 -9.47 -1.50 -3.92
N THR A 36 -10.14 -2.62 -3.61
CA THR A 36 -9.69 -3.95 -4.04
C THR A 36 -10.85 -4.81 -4.49
N ILE A 37 -10.66 -5.57 -5.58
CA ILE A 37 -11.59 -6.62 -5.96
C ILE A 37 -10.84 -7.89 -6.36
N ARG A 38 -11.37 -9.05 -5.98
CA ARG A 38 -10.76 -10.35 -6.29
C ARG A 38 -10.99 -10.72 -7.75
N ARG A 39 -9.95 -11.25 -8.40
CA ARG A 39 -10.06 -11.85 -9.73
C ARG A 39 -10.63 -13.27 -9.64
N THR A 40 -11.38 -13.65 -10.67
CA THR A 40 -11.92 -15.00 -10.85
C THR A 40 -11.06 -15.87 -11.76
N GLY A 41 -10.23 -15.24 -12.60
CA GLY A 41 -9.43 -15.90 -13.63
C GLY A 41 -10.18 -16.08 -14.97
N ASP A 42 -11.45 -15.66 -15.04
CA ASP A 42 -12.19 -15.51 -16.30
C ASP A 42 -12.07 -14.07 -16.79
N ASP A 43 -11.49 -13.86 -17.96
CA ASP A 43 -11.15 -12.52 -18.46
C ASP A 43 -12.40 -11.64 -18.69
N ALA A 44 -13.51 -12.20 -19.13
CA ALA A 44 -14.74 -11.44 -19.37
C ALA A 44 -15.39 -11.01 -18.04
N HIS A 45 -15.41 -11.91 -17.07
CA HIS A 45 -15.90 -11.61 -15.73
C HIS A 45 -14.98 -10.62 -15.01
N ASP A 46 -13.66 -10.80 -15.10
CA ASP A 46 -12.68 -9.90 -14.50
C ASP A 46 -12.76 -8.49 -15.09
N LEU A 47 -13.06 -8.35 -16.40
CA LEU A 47 -13.31 -7.03 -17.01
C LEU A 47 -14.57 -6.36 -16.44
N ALA A 48 -15.64 -7.11 -16.21
CA ALA A 48 -16.86 -6.59 -15.58
C ALA A 48 -16.59 -6.16 -14.13
N LEU A 49 -15.82 -6.95 -13.35
CA LEU A 49 -15.39 -6.63 -12.01
C LEU A 49 -14.51 -5.37 -11.98
N ALA A 50 -13.56 -5.21 -12.92
CA ALA A 50 -12.76 -4.00 -13.04
C ALA A 50 -13.63 -2.76 -13.27
N GLY A 51 -14.64 -2.88 -14.13
CA GLY A 51 -15.62 -1.81 -14.37
C GLY A 51 -16.51 -1.50 -13.15
N SER A 52 -16.82 -2.50 -12.33
CA SER A 52 -17.52 -2.32 -11.06
C SER A 52 -16.67 -1.57 -10.05
N LEU A 53 -15.41 -1.99 -9.86
CA LEU A 53 -14.44 -1.34 -8.97
C LEU A 53 -14.23 0.13 -9.34
N ALA A 54 -14.05 0.42 -10.63
CA ALA A 54 -13.84 1.78 -11.13
C ALA A 54 -15.05 2.71 -10.94
N ARG A 55 -16.24 2.18 -10.59
CA ARG A 55 -17.46 2.94 -10.34
C ARG A 55 -17.97 2.83 -8.90
N SER A 56 -17.29 2.09 -8.05
CA SER A 56 -17.64 1.93 -6.63
C SER A 56 -17.38 3.23 -5.88
N SER A 57 -18.42 3.86 -5.35
CA SER A 57 -18.29 5.10 -4.56
C SER A 57 -17.44 4.89 -3.30
N LYS A 58 -17.63 3.77 -2.62
CA LYS A 58 -16.84 3.38 -1.44
C LYS A 58 -15.35 3.28 -1.77
N ASP A 59 -15.00 2.50 -2.81
CA ASP A 59 -13.59 2.27 -3.18
C ASP A 59 -12.93 3.54 -3.71
N LEU A 60 -13.69 4.39 -4.43
CA LEU A 60 -13.19 5.69 -4.90
C LEU A 60 -12.98 6.66 -3.73
N GLU A 61 -13.84 6.67 -2.72
CA GLU A 61 -13.66 7.49 -1.52
C GLU A 61 -12.42 7.06 -0.72
N GLU A 62 -12.26 5.77 -0.46
CA GLU A 62 -11.05 5.22 0.19
C GLU A 62 -9.79 5.63 -0.57
N HIS A 63 -9.83 5.48 -1.91
CA HIS A 63 -8.71 5.82 -2.78
C HIS A 63 -8.39 7.32 -2.76
N GLU A 64 -9.40 8.18 -2.76
CA GLU A 64 -9.23 9.63 -2.70
C GLU A 64 -8.53 10.07 -1.41
N TYR A 65 -8.92 9.53 -0.26
CA TYR A 65 -8.23 9.80 1.01
C TYR A 65 -6.75 9.43 0.94
N ALA A 66 -6.44 8.26 0.39
CA ALA A 66 -5.07 7.80 0.25
C ALA A 66 -4.25 8.70 -0.69
N VAL A 67 -4.79 9.09 -1.85
CA VAL A 67 -4.13 9.98 -2.82
C VAL A 67 -3.90 11.37 -2.24
N ARG A 68 -4.90 11.96 -1.58
CA ARG A 68 -4.77 13.27 -0.93
C ARG A 68 -3.69 13.26 0.14
N SER A 69 -3.67 12.25 1.00
CA SER A 69 -2.65 12.10 2.04
C SER A 69 -1.23 12.14 1.46
N VAL A 70 -1.01 11.45 0.35
CA VAL A 70 0.30 11.45 -0.34
C VAL A 70 0.58 12.80 -0.99
N ALA A 71 -0.37 13.39 -1.69
CA ALA A 71 -0.20 14.67 -2.37
C ALA A 71 0.12 15.79 -1.37
N ASP A 72 -0.62 15.88 -0.27
CA ASP A 72 -0.43 16.89 0.77
C ASP A 72 0.94 16.75 1.46
N ALA A 73 1.37 15.50 1.73
CA ALA A 73 2.67 15.24 2.32
C ALA A 73 3.85 15.57 1.39
N LEU A 74 3.69 15.41 0.07
CA LEU A 74 4.73 15.73 -0.93
C LEU A 74 4.75 17.20 -1.34
N ALA A 75 3.64 17.92 -1.23
CA ALA A 75 3.53 19.32 -1.70
C ALA A 75 4.61 20.26 -1.14
N PRO A 76 5.01 20.21 0.15
CA PRO A 76 6.09 21.04 0.68
C PRO A 76 7.44 20.78 0.04
N HIS A 77 7.67 19.56 -0.46
CA HIS A 77 8.95 19.09 -1.01
C HIS A 77 9.06 19.24 -2.53
N CYS A 78 7.96 19.52 -3.23
CA CYS A 78 7.93 19.58 -4.70
C CYS A 78 7.69 20.98 -5.25
N THR A 79 8.31 21.28 -6.38
CA THR A 79 8.07 22.54 -7.14
C THR A 79 6.88 22.44 -8.07
N SER A 80 6.63 21.24 -8.58
CA SER A 80 5.48 20.90 -9.40
C SER A 80 5.07 19.47 -9.13
N MET A 81 3.77 19.21 -9.18
CA MET A 81 3.21 17.89 -8.97
C MET A 81 2.17 17.59 -10.05
N ASN A 82 2.09 16.32 -10.44
CA ASN A 82 0.99 15.78 -11.21
C ASN A 82 0.26 14.76 -10.35
N VAL A 83 -1.00 15.05 -10.03
CA VAL A 83 -1.91 14.19 -9.29
C VAL A 83 -3.10 13.91 -10.21
N PRO A 84 -3.17 12.72 -10.84
CA PRO A 84 -4.28 12.37 -11.72
C PRO A 84 -5.62 12.44 -10.99
N GLU A 85 -6.63 13.01 -11.64
CA GLU A 85 -7.99 13.14 -11.08
C GLU A 85 -8.73 11.81 -10.95
N SER A 86 -8.38 10.83 -11.79
CA SER A 86 -9.03 9.53 -11.79
C SER A 86 -7.99 8.41 -11.68
N PRO A 87 -8.26 7.38 -10.85
CA PRO A 87 -7.42 6.21 -10.78
C PRO A 87 -7.57 5.34 -12.04
N PHE A 88 -6.59 4.50 -12.26
CA PHE A 88 -6.69 3.36 -13.19
C PHE A 88 -6.82 2.05 -12.41
N VAL A 89 -7.29 0.99 -13.08
CA VAL A 89 -7.35 -0.34 -12.47
C VAL A 89 -6.04 -1.06 -12.73
N LEU A 90 -5.32 -1.37 -11.65
CA LEU A 90 -4.10 -2.19 -11.68
C LEU A 90 -4.48 -3.67 -11.53
N HIS A 91 -4.14 -4.47 -12.54
CA HIS A 91 -4.38 -5.90 -12.54
C HIS A 91 -3.17 -6.65 -11.93
N LEU A 92 -3.38 -7.31 -10.81
CA LEU A 92 -2.47 -8.31 -10.24
C LEU A 92 -3.04 -9.72 -10.52
N PRO A 93 -2.26 -10.79 -10.34
CA PRO A 93 -2.72 -12.14 -10.69
C PRO A 93 -4.00 -12.59 -9.98
N ASN A 94 -4.22 -12.18 -8.74
CA ASN A 94 -5.32 -12.64 -7.88
C ASN A 94 -6.31 -11.54 -7.47
N VAL A 95 -5.93 -10.28 -7.62
CA VAL A 95 -6.75 -9.10 -7.26
C VAL A 95 -6.56 -7.98 -8.27
N MET A 96 -7.48 -7.03 -8.27
CA MET A 96 -7.34 -5.75 -8.94
C MET A 96 -7.47 -4.64 -7.90
N HIS A 97 -6.72 -3.55 -8.10
CA HIS A 97 -6.74 -2.36 -7.25
C HIS A 97 -7.04 -1.10 -8.06
N LEU A 98 -7.68 -0.11 -7.45
CA LEU A 98 -7.56 1.25 -7.94
C LEU A 98 -6.14 1.73 -7.67
N ALA A 99 -5.54 2.41 -8.63
CA ALA A 99 -4.16 2.87 -8.60
C ALA A 99 -4.04 4.31 -9.11
N THR A 100 -3.25 5.13 -8.42
CA THR A 100 -2.85 6.47 -8.88
C THR A 100 -1.35 6.64 -8.72
N ALA A 101 -0.67 7.09 -9.77
CA ALA A 101 0.72 7.48 -9.73
C ALA A 101 0.82 9.00 -9.52
N VAL A 102 1.19 9.42 -8.32
CA VAL A 102 1.52 10.82 -8.01
C VAL A 102 2.97 11.06 -8.36
N THR A 103 3.26 12.09 -9.14
CA THR A 103 4.63 12.44 -9.53
C THR A 103 4.93 13.90 -9.21
N GLY A 104 6.20 14.22 -8.95
CA GLY A 104 6.62 15.59 -8.69
C GLY A 104 8.11 15.81 -8.96
N VAL A 105 8.50 17.06 -9.01
CA VAL A 105 9.91 17.48 -9.10
C VAL A 105 10.32 18.06 -7.76
N ILE A 106 11.38 17.52 -7.15
CA ILE A 106 11.83 17.96 -5.83
C ILE A 106 12.30 19.41 -5.84
N ARG A 107 11.97 20.16 -4.80
CA ARG A 107 12.30 21.58 -4.66
C ARG A 107 13.62 21.79 -3.93
N ASP A 108 13.80 21.04 -2.88
CA ASP A 108 14.94 21.05 -1.98
C ASP A 108 15.81 19.80 -2.20
N HIS A 109 16.88 19.68 -1.47
CA HIS A 109 17.75 18.51 -1.53
C HIS A 109 17.28 17.42 -0.55
N ALA A 110 15.95 17.28 -0.33
CA ALA A 110 15.42 16.24 0.53
C ALA A 110 15.80 14.85 -0.02
N SER A 111 16.21 13.97 0.86
CA SER A 111 16.50 12.59 0.51
C SER A 111 15.21 11.75 0.41
N ALA A 112 15.29 10.60 -0.23
CA ALA A 112 14.19 9.63 -0.24
C ALA A 112 13.71 9.29 1.18
N LEU A 113 14.61 9.22 2.17
CA LEU A 113 14.26 8.96 3.57
C LEU A 113 13.49 10.13 4.21
N THR A 114 13.82 11.37 3.87
CA THR A 114 13.05 12.54 4.30
C THR A 114 11.62 12.48 3.78
N LEU A 115 11.46 12.12 2.50
CA LEU A 115 10.14 11.96 1.88
C LEU A 115 9.35 10.81 2.52
N VAL A 116 10.00 9.68 2.82
CA VAL A 116 9.38 8.57 3.58
C VAL A 116 8.86 9.06 4.92
N ALA A 117 9.65 9.82 5.68
CA ALA A 117 9.24 10.35 6.99
C ALA A 117 8.02 11.28 6.90
N SER A 118 7.88 12.01 5.78
CA SER A 118 6.72 12.88 5.55
C SER A 118 5.47 12.10 5.10
N LEU A 119 5.66 10.96 4.42
CA LEU A 119 4.58 10.15 3.85
C LEU A 119 4.03 9.11 4.81
N HIS A 120 4.84 8.63 5.77
CA HIS A 120 4.46 7.52 6.63
C HIS A 120 4.02 7.99 8.02
N PRO A 121 2.88 7.44 8.53
CA PRO A 121 1.94 6.57 7.84
C PRO A 121 1.00 7.34 6.90
N SER A 122 0.84 6.82 5.67
CA SER A 122 -0.17 7.35 4.74
C SER A 122 -1.58 6.93 5.18
N ALA A 123 -2.61 7.60 4.64
CA ALA A 123 -3.99 7.26 4.93
C ALA A 123 -4.33 5.79 4.59
N ALA A 124 -3.67 5.21 3.57
CA ALA A 124 -3.88 3.82 3.17
C ALA A 124 -3.53 2.78 4.25
N VAL A 125 -2.68 3.14 5.22
CA VAL A 125 -2.26 2.23 6.31
C VAL A 125 -2.46 2.80 7.72
N GLY A 126 -2.59 4.12 7.84
CA GLY A 126 -2.74 4.83 9.10
C GLY A 126 -4.07 5.56 9.26
N GLY A 127 -4.87 5.63 8.17
CA GLY A 127 -6.15 6.36 8.18
C GLY A 127 -6.00 7.88 8.15
N THR A 128 -7.12 8.58 8.17
CA THR A 128 -7.21 10.05 8.20
C THR A 128 -8.40 10.52 9.04
N PRO A 129 -8.27 11.56 9.91
CA PRO A 129 -7.03 12.27 10.27
C PRO A 129 -6.01 11.34 10.93
N THR A 130 -4.75 11.42 10.50
CA THR A 130 -3.75 10.39 10.82
C THR A 130 -3.54 10.16 12.32
N ALA A 131 -3.46 11.23 13.12
CA ALA A 131 -3.22 11.10 14.57
C ALA A 131 -4.36 10.36 15.28
N ASP A 132 -5.61 10.70 14.95
CA ASP A 132 -6.81 10.12 15.57
C ASP A 132 -7.01 8.67 15.10
N ALA A 133 -6.79 8.43 13.80
CA ALA A 133 -6.92 7.10 13.22
C ALA A 133 -5.87 6.12 13.77
N VAL A 134 -4.61 6.55 13.90
CA VAL A 134 -3.54 5.73 14.50
C VAL A 134 -3.81 5.45 15.98
N ALA A 135 -4.32 6.43 16.73
CA ALA A 135 -4.72 6.21 18.12
C ALA A 135 -5.82 5.14 18.22
N LEU A 136 -6.86 5.24 17.38
CA LEU A 136 -7.96 4.27 17.32
C LEU A 136 -7.46 2.87 16.90
N ILE A 137 -6.61 2.78 15.88
CA ILE A 137 -6.00 1.52 15.45
C ILE A 137 -5.28 0.84 16.61
N ASN A 138 -4.46 1.57 17.36
CA ASN A 138 -3.74 1.05 18.52
C ASN A 138 -4.67 0.56 19.64
N GLU A 139 -5.83 1.19 19.79
CA GLU A 139 -6.84 0.80 20.78
C GLU A 139 -7.57 -0.49 20.38
N ILE A 140 -7.97 -0.61 19.12
CA ILE A 140 -8.92 -1.67 18.69
C ILE A 140 -8.26 -2.91 18.09
N GLU A 141 -7.09 -2.81 17.45
CA GLU A 141 -6.49 -3.96 16.74
C GLU A 141 -5.93 -5.03 17.68
N LEU A 142 -5.59 -4.70 18.92
CA LEU A 142 -4.96 -5.62 19.89
C LEU A 142 -3.76 -6.37 19.30
N LEU A 143 -3.08 -5.76 18.33
CA LEU A 143 -1.97 -6.30 17.56
C LEU A 143 -0.81 -5.32 17.57
N ASP A 144 0.39 -5.80 17.95
CA ASP A 144 1.62 -5.08 17.61
C ASP A 144 1.93 -5.34 16.12
N ARG A 145 1.80 -4.31 15.29
CA ARG A 145 2.11 -4.39 13.86
C ARG A 145 3.61 -4.63 13.60
N GLY A 146 4.49 -4.25 14.54
CA GLY A 146 5.93 -4.34 14.36
C GLY A 146 6.38 -3.65 13.06
N ARG A 147 6.91 -4.43 12.10
CA ARG A 147 7.30 -3.92 10.78
C ARG A 147 6.18 -3.94 9.74
N TYR A 148 5.05 -4.60 10.01
CA TYR A 148 3.91 -4.65 9.10
C TYR A 148 3.36 -3.24 8.84
N ALA A 149 3.05 -2.96 7.58
CA ALA A 149 2.63 -1.65 7.07
C ALA A 149 3.67 -0.53 7.22
N GLY A 150 4.87 -0.82 7.73
CA GLY A 150 5.99 0.12 7.79
C GLY A 150 6.71 0.27 6.45
N PRO A 151 7.51 1.34 6.27
CA PRO A 151 8.31 1.52 5.06
C PRO A 151 9.47 0.52 5.02
N VAL A 152 9.72 -0.04 3.84
CA VAL A 152 10.85 -0.93 3.55
C VAL A 152 11.47 -0.53 2.21
N GLY A 153 12.80 -0.39 2.16
CA GLY A 153 13.45 0.09 0.96
C GLY A 153 14.93 0.34 1.13
N TRP A 154 15.47 1.20 0.30
CA TRP A 154 16.89 1.56 0.29
C TRP A 154 17.09 3.05 -0.05
N ILE A 155 18.22 3.59 0.38
CA ILE A 155 18.71 4.94 0.04
C ILE A 155 20.15 4.84 -0.45
N GLY A 156 20.47 5.52 -1.54
CA GLY A 156 21.81 5.66 -2.08
C GLY A 156 22.58 6.85 -1.49
N ALA A 157 23.86 6.93 -1.77
CA ALA A 157 24.72 8.03 -1.31
C ALA A 157 24.32 9.41 -1.89
N SER A 158 23.61 9.45 -3.03
CA SER A 158 23.05 10.67 -3.61
C SER A 158 21.82 11.20 -2.89
N GLY A 159 21.22 10.42 -1.99
CA GLY A 159 19.91 10.68 -1.40
C GLY A 159 18.75 10.10 -2.19
N ASP A 160 18.97 9.63 -3.42
CA ASP A 160 18.00 8.87 -4.19
C ASP A 160 17.67 7.55 -3.49
N GLY A 161 16.49 7.00 -3.75
CA GLY A 161 16.08 5.74 -3.13
C GLY A 161 14.69 5.32 -3.56
N GLU A 162 14.33 4.10 -3.14
CA GLU A 162 13.02 3.52 -3.41
C GLU A 162 12.52 2.78 -2.18
N TRP A 163 11.27 3.06 -1.79
CA TRP A 163 10.63 2.55 -0.59
C TRP A 163 9.23 2.08 -0.91
N GLY A 164 8.93 0.85 -0.50
CA GLY A 164 7.58 0.30 -0.50
C GLY A 164 6.97 0.29 0.89
N ILE A 165 5.68 -0.04 0.99
CA ILE A 165 5.02 -0.32 2.26
C ILE A 165 5.05 -1.83 2.48
N GLY A 166 5.44 -2.28 3.67
CA GLY A 166 5.59 -3.69 4.04
C GLY A 166 4.25 -4.43 4.13
N LEU A 167 3.57 -4.56 3.00
CA LEU A 167 2.32 -5.30 2.83
C LEU A 167 2.55 -6.66 2.17
N ARG A 168 1.51 -7.51 2.15
CA ARG A 168 1.62 -8.89 1.61
C ARG A 168 2.82 -9.60 2.23
N SER A 169 2.86 -9.59 3.55
CA SER A 169 4.06 -9.88 4.33
C SER A 169 3.81 -10.89 5.44
N ALA A 170 4.90 -11.40 5.96
CA ALA A 170 4.90 -12.29 7.10
C ALA A 170 6.15 -12.07 7.96
N GLN A 171 6.07 -12.48 9.23
CA GLN A 171 7.18 -12.48 10.18
C GLN A 171 7.47 -13.91 10.62
N VAL A 172 8.73 -14.31 10.53
CA VAL A 172 9.22 -15.54 11.14
C VAL A 172 9.33 -15.35 12.64
N GLU A 173 8.77 -16.28 13.40
CA GLU A 173 8.74 -16.28 14.86
C GLU A 173 9.29 -17.58 15.44
N ASP A 174 9.49 -17.60 16.74
CA ASP A 174 9.84 -18.78 17.53
C ASP A 174 11.03 -19.59 16.96
N GLY A 175 12.10 -18.88 16.58
CA GLY A 175 13.30 -19.52 16.02
C GLY A 175 13.09 -20.20 14.67
N GLY A 176 12.10 -19.79 13.90
CA GLY A 176 11.81 -20.32 12.57
C GLY A 176 10.73 -21.41 12.52
N THR A 177 10.09 -21.71 13.67
CA THR A 177 9.07 -22.75 13.74
C THR A 177 7.67 -22.26 13.43
N ARG A 178 7.46 -20.92 13.45
CA ARG A 178 6.18 -20.29 13.18
C ARG A 178 6.33 -19.11 12.23
N VAL A 179 5.32 -18.88 11.41
CA VAL A 179 5.23 -17.70 10.52
C VAL A 179 3.90 -17.01 10.78
N ARG A 180 3.96 -15.72 11.15
CA ARG A 180 2.78 -14.88 11.30
C ARG A 180 2.57 -14.10 10.00
N LEU A 181 1.38 -14.23 9.41
CA LEU A 181 0.98 -13.50 8.21
C LEU A 181 0.19 -12.25 8.61
N PHE A 182 0.34 -11.18 7.81
CA PHE A 182 -0.36 -9.92 8.02
C PHE A 182 -1.18 -9.52 6.80
N ALA A 183 -2.41 -9.08 7.05
CA ALA A 183 -3.27 -8.43 6.07
C ALA A 183 -4.23 -7.48 6.77
N GLY A 184 -4.84 -6.57 6.00
CA GLY A 184 -5.86 -5.63 6.44
C GLY A 184 -6.49 -4.95 5.24
N CYS A 185 -7.51 -4.15 5.49
CA CYS A 185 -8.22 -3.34 4.51
C CYS A 185 -8.45 -1.92 5.05
N GLY A 186 -8.75 -0.97 4.17
CA GLY A 186 -9.21 0.36 4.55
C GLY A 186 -10.65 0.27 5.08
N ILE A 187 -10.95 1.02 6.12
CA ILE A 187 -12.30 1.11 6.70
C ILE A 187 -12.83 2.51 6.50
N VAL A 188 -13.98 2.61 5.85
CA VAL A 188 -14.74 3.84 5.65
C VAL A 188 -16.16 3.68 6.19
N ALA A 189 -16.95 4.76 6.21
CA ALA A 189 -18.30 4.75 6.81
C ALA A 189 -19.22 3.67 6.23
N ASP A 190 -19.10 3.39 4.93
CA ASP A 190 -19.93 2.42 4.21
C ASP A 190 -19.34 1.00 4.20
N SER A 191 -18.25 0.75 4.93
CA SER A 191 -17.63 -0.58 5.03
C SER A 191 -18.57 -1.58 5.68
N VAL A 192 -18.69 -2.76 5.07
CA VAL A 192 -19.46 -3.90 5.59
C VAL A 192 -18.48 -4.91 6.21
N PRO A 193 -18.57 -5.21 7.53
CA PRO A 193 -17.58 -6.03 8.22
C PRO A 193 -17.30 -7.40 7.57
N ALA A 194 -18.31 -8.07 7.02
CA ALA A 194 -18.16 -9.36 6.36
C ALA A 194 -17.33 -9.26 5.07
N ASP A 195 -17.51 -8.19 4.30
CA ASP A 195 -16.81 -7.95 3.05
C ASP A 195 -15.34 -7.58 3.33
N GLU A 196 -15.08 -6.75 4.34
CA GLU A 196 -13.74 -6.36 4.77
C GLU A 196 -12.94 -7.58 5.29
N LEU A 197 -13.59 -8.46 6.05
CA LEU A 197 -12.98 -9.72 6.49
C LEU A 197 -12.66 -10.63 5.31
N ALA A 198 -13.55 -10.73 4.33
CA ALA A 198 -13.32 -11.52 3.11
C ALA A 198 -12.16 -10.96 2.29
N GLU A 199 -12.05 -9.63 2.18
CA GLU A 199 -10.94 -8.95 1.51
C GLU A 199 -9.60 -9.21 2.22
N SER A 200 -9.56 -9.04 3.54
CA SER A 200 -8.36 -9.34 4.36
C SER A 200 -7.90 -10.78 4.17
N ASN A 201 -8.83 -11.75 4.20
CA ASN A 201 -8.52 -13.15 3.95
C ASN A 201 -7.97 -13.39 2.54
N ALA A 202 -8.53 -12.74 1.52
CA ALA A 202 -8.02 -12.82 0.15
C ALA A 202 -6.58 -12.26 0.03
N LYS A 203 -6.26 -11.22 0.78
CA LYS A 203 -4.93 -10.61 0.83
C LYS A 203 -3.87 -11.51 1.51
N LEU A 204 -4.26 -12.46 2.37
CA LEU A 204 -3.36 -13.45 2.98
C LEU A 204 -2.95 -14.57 2.01
N ILE A 205 -3.79 -14.90 1.02
CA ILE A 205 -3.62 -16.05 0.13
C ILE A 205 -2.24 -16.09 -0.55
N PRO A 206 -1.73 -15.02 -1.19
CA PRO A 206 -0.45 -15.09 -1.90
C PRO A 206 0.73 -15.47 -1.02
N VAL A 207 0.79 -14.94 0.19
CA VAL A 207 1.88 -15.23 1.14
C VAL A 207 1.73 -16.65 1.68
N ARG A 208 0.52 -17.04 2.09
CA ARG A 208 0.22 -18.39 2.59
C ARG A 208 0.59 -19.45 1.55
N ASP A 209 0.15 -19.28 0.31
CA ASP A 209 0.35 -20.26 -0.76
C ASP A 209 1.83 -20.33 -1.20
N SER A 210 2.61 -19.26 -1.02
CA SER A 210 4.06 -19.29 -1.27
C SER A 210 4.84 -20.09 -0.23
N LEU A 211 4.28 -20.30 0.95
CA LEU A 211 4.89 -21.07 2.05
C LEU A 211 4.45 -22.54 2.06
N THR A 212 3.42 -22.88 1.28
CA THR A 212 2.93 -24.26 1.20
C THR A 212 3.74 -25.03 0.14
N PRO A 213 4.34 -26.17 0.45
CA PRO A 213 5.00 -27.01 -0.54
C PRO A 213 4.04 -27.37 -1.67
N ARG A 214 4.53 -27.27 -2.91
CA ARG A 214 3.79 -27.73 -4.11
C ARG A 214 3.94 -29.24 -4.29
#